data_f271c76a0ac47cd3293467777aa71183
#
_entry.id   f271c76a0ac47cd3293467777aa71183
#
_cell.length_a   1.000
_cell.length_b   1.000
_cell.length_c   1.000
_cell.angle_alpha   90.00
_cell.angle_beta   90.00
_cell.angle_gamma   90.00
#
_symmetry.space_group_name_H-M   'P 1'
#
loop_
_entity.id
_entity.type
_entity.pdbx_description
1 polymer ?
#
loop_
_entity_poly.entity_id
_entity_poly.type
_entity_poly.pdbx_seq_one_letter_code
_entity_poly.pdbx_strand_id
1 'polypeptide(L)'
;MSDFVLTCESAADRTREFFESRNIPVVYFHYEIDDVVYTDDLYQSITPDKFFAQIAAGAMPKTSQVSVGEYEEFWEPFVAEGKDVLHLTLSSGISGTYGSACVAAQMLADRYPQGGKVRVIDSLGASLGFGLLLEYAADVRDSGASLDETAAWIEEHKLNLHHWFFSTDLSSYLRGGRISAASAIIGTALKICPLMTVDCEGKLSPREKIRTKKRAISEMAKTMMAHVLDGADYSGKCIMSHSACREDAEAVAALIEEQVPQLKGKIEINDIGTLIGSHTGPGTVALFFMGDKRVD
;
A
#
# COMPACT_ATOMS: atom_id res chain seq x y z
N MET A 1 -22.53 16.11 -0.63
CA MET A 1 -22.12 14.72 -0.39
C MET A 1 -21.86 14.14 -1.76
N SER A 2 -20.78 13.39 -1.94
CA SER A 2 -20.49 12.71 -3.22
C SER A 2 -21.60 11.72 -3.55
N ASP A 3 -21.93 11.60 -4.84
CA ASP A 3 -23.02 10.69 -5.30
C ASP A 3 -22.57 9.22 -5.35
N PHE A 4 -21.35 8.90 -4.91
CA PHE A 4 -20.78 7.55 -4.90
C PHE A 4 -20.02 7.24 -3.60
N VAL A 5 -19.79 5.94 -3.35
CA VAL A 5 -19.03 5.43 -2.22
C VAL A 5 -17.61 5.11 -2.68
N LEU A 6 -16.60 5.75 -2.09
CA LEU A 6 -15.19 5.38 -2.27
C LEU A 6 -14.85 4.28 -1.26
N THR A 7 -14.34 3.15 -1.73
CA THR A 7 -14.00 1.98 -0.92
C THR A 7 -12.60 1.47 -1.23
N CYS A 8 -12.01 0.71 -0.33
CA CYS A 8 -10.71 0.07 -0.55
C CYS A 8 -10.54 -1.19 0.31
N GLU A 9 -9.33 -1.70 0.32
CA GLU A 9 -8.90 -2.87 1.09
C GLU A 9 -8.00 -2.48 2.27
N SER A 10 -7.93 -3.33 3.30
CA SER A 10 -7.07 -3.13 4.49
C SER A 10 -5.58 -2.97 4.15
N ALA A 11 -5.13 -3.55 3.02
CA ALA A 11 -3.77 -3.43 2.49
C ALA A 11 -3.30 -1.99 2.18
N ALA A 12 -4.19 -0.98 2.31
CA ALA A 12 -3.85 0.44 2.23
C ALA A 12 -3.06 0.93 3.45
N ASP A 13 -2.98 0.14 4.52
CA ASP A 13 -2.21 0.38 5.75
C ASP A 13 -2.50 1.74 6.44
N ARG A 14 -3.65 2.38 6.11
CA ARG A 14 -4.10 3.59 6.80
C ARG A 14 -4.74 3.23 8.14
N THR A 15 -4.79 4.19 9.06
CA THR A 15 -5.41 3.97 10.37
C THR A 15 -6.93 3.90 10.27
N ARG A 16 -7.55 3.28 11.26
CA ARG A 16 -9.02 3.23 11.37
C ARG A 16 -9.64 4.63 11.38
N GLU A 17 -9.03 5.54 12.13
CA GLU A 17 -9.48 6.94 12.23
C GLU A 17 -9.45 7.65 10.88
N PHE A 18 -8.45 7.35 10.03
CA PHE A 18 -8.41 7.86 8.66
C PHE A 18 -9.63 7.41 7.87
N PHE A 19 -9.92 6.11 7.83
CA PHE A 19 -11.06 5.56 7.10
C PHE A 19 -12.40 6.09 7.60
N GLU A 20 -12.59 6.14 8.92
CA GLU A 20 -13.80 6.66 9.55
C GLU A 20 -14.00 8.16 9.25
N SER A 21 -12.96 8.98 9.39
CA SER A 21 -13.02 10.43 9.15
C SER A 21 -13.32 10.80 7.70
N ARG A 22 -12.91 9.92 6.76
CA ARG A 22 -13.10 10.13 5.32
C ARG A 22 -14.32 9.36 4.76
N ASN A 23 -15.08 8.66 5.61
CA ASN A 23 -16.19 7.81 5.19
C ASN A 23 -15.80 6.84 4.06
N ILE A 24 -14.72 6.08 4.26
CA ILE A 24 -14.19 5.08 3.34
C ILE A 24 -14.41 3.70 3.95
N PRO A 25 -15.43 2.93 3.53
CA PRO A 25 -15.59 1.54 3.93
C PRO A 25 -14.41 0.68 3.43
N VAL A 26 -14.00 -0.28 4.25
CA VAL A 26 -12.83 -1.14 4.00
C VAL A 26 -13.25 -2.60 3.99
N VAL A 27 -12.84 -3.35 2.98
CA VAL A 27 -12.87 -4.82 3.00
C VAL A 27 -11.54 -5.36 3.48
N TYR A 28 -11.59 -6.40 4.29
CA TYR A 28 -10.43 -6.89 5.02
C TYR A 28 -9.82 -8.12 4.37
N PHE A 29 -8.49 -8.13 4.26
CA PHE A 29 -7.71 -9.33 3.96
C PHE A 29 -7.63 -10.27 5.17
N HIS A 30 -7.11 -11.47 4.93
CA HIS A 30 -6.85 -12.45 5.98
C HIS A 30 -5.40 -12.92 5.96
N TYR A 31 -4.90 -13.28 7.14
CA TYR A 31 -3.62 -13.95 7.30
C TYR A 31 -3.76 -15.13 8.27
N GLU A 32 -2.88 -16.11 8.12
CA GLU A 32 -2.87 -17.33 8.90
C GLU A 32 -1.52 -17.46 9.61
N ILE A 33 -1.53 -17.75 10.90
CA ILE A 33 -0.36 -18.10 11.70
C ILE A 33 -0.72 -19.39 12.47
N ASP A 34 0.12 -20.44 12.35
CA ASP A 34 -0.06 -21.69 13.06
C ASP A 34 -1.47 -22.30 12.89
N ASP A 35 -1.95 -22.35 11.65
CA ASP A 35 -3.27 -22.85 11.23
C ASP A 35 -4.47 -22.07 11.81
N VAL A 36 -4.24 -20.88 12.38
CA VAL A 36 -5.29 -19.97 12.85
C VAL A 36 -5.41 -18.79 11.88
N VAL A 37 -6.62 -18.59 11.35
CA VAL A 37 -6.92 -17.49 10.43
C VAL A 37 -7.32 -16.24 11.22
N TYR A 38 -6.72 -15.12 10.86
CA TYR A 38 -6.96 -13.80 11.41
C TYR A 38 -7.38 -12.82 10.30
N THR A 39 -8.12 -11.80 10.68
CA THR A 39 -8.43 -10.67 9.80
C THR A 39 -7.35 -9.60 9.94
N ASP A 40 -6.97 -8.98 8.83
CA ASP A 40 -6.13 -7.79 8.81
C ASP A 40 -6.97 -6.57 9.19
N ASP A 41 -7.29 -6.47 10.49
CA ASP A 41 -8.29 -5.58 11.08
C ASP A 41 -7.74 -4.20 11.51
N LEU A 42 -6.68 -3.73 10.85
CA LEU A 42 -6.03 -2.44 11.16
C LEU A 42 -5.51 -2.40 12.60
N TYR A 43 -4.91 -3.49 13.03
CA TYR A 43 -4.31 -3.65 14.37
C TYR A 43 -5.29 -3.55 15.56
N GLN A 44 -6.57 -3.86 15.36
CA GLN A 44 -7.54 -3.87 16.46
C GLN A 44 -7.40 -5.10 17.37
N SER A 45 -7.09 -6.28 16.81
CA SER A 45 -6.94 -7.54 17.57
C SER A 45 -5.51 -7.83 18.02
N ILE A 46 -4.50 -7.25 17.35
CA ILE A 46 -3.08 -7.43 17.66
C ILE A 46 -2.35 -6.10 17.52
N THR A 47 -1.34 -5.85 18.35
CA THR A 47 -0.48 -4.66 18.15
C THR A 47 0.64 -4.94 17.15
N PRO A 48 1.18 -3.91 16.43
CA PRO A 48 2.31 -4.08 15.52
C PRO A 48 3.50 -4.80 16.16
N ASP A 49 3.89 -4.38 17.36
CA ASP A 49 5.01 -4.99 18.10
C ASP A 49 4.81 -6.49 18.33
N LYS A 50 3.60 -6.91 18.74
CA LYS A 50 3.30 -8.33 18.97
C LYS A 50 3.33 -9.13 17.66
N PHE A 51 2.77 -8.58 16.59
CA PHE A 51 2.74 -9.22 15.29
C PHE A 51 4.16 -9.45 14.75
N PHE A 52 4.99 -8.41 14.71
CA PHE A 52 6.35 -8.54 14.23
C PHE A 52 7.26 -9.34 15.17
N ALA A 53 7.01 -9.33 16.48
CA ALA A 53 7.71 -10.21 17.43
C ALA A 53 7.43 -11.69 17.17
N GLN A 54 6.21 -12.08 16.80
CA GLN A 54 5.89 -13.47 16.39
C GLN A 54 6.69 -13.88 15.16
N ILE A 55 6.77 -13.01 14.13
CA ILE A 55 7.56 -13.29 12.93
C ILE A 55 9.04 -13.41 13.27
N ALA A 56 9.57 -12.51 14.09
CA ALA A 56 10.97 -12.55 14.56
C ALA A 56 11.27 -13.83 15.37
N ALA A 57 10.28 -14.37 16.09
CA ALA A 57 10.37 -15.63 16.81
C ALA A 57 10.24 -16.88 15.90
N GLY A 58 10.00 -16.69 14.59
CA GLY A 58 9.96 -17.77 13.60
C GLY A 58 8.55 -18.11 13.08
N ALA A 59 7.51 -17.37 13.48
CA ALA A 59 6.19 -17.52 12.85
C ALA A 59 6.27 -17.23 11.35
N MET A 60 5.52 -17.99 10.56
CA MET A 60 5.52 -17.90 9.09
C MET A 60 4.11 -17.61 8.58
N PRO A 61 3.66 -16.34 8.65
CA PRO A 61 2.34 -15.98 8.18
C PRO A 61 2.14 -16.34 6.70
N LYS A 62 0.93 -16.81 6.37
CA LYS A 62 0.43 -16.94 5.01
C LYS A 62 -0.74 -15.98 4.85
N THR A 63 -1.00 -15.49 3.66
CA THR A 63 -2.10 -14.57 3.39
C THR A 63 -3.05 -15.13 2.36
N SER A 64 -4.32 -14.78 2.46
CA SER A 64 -5.32 -15.00 1.41
C SER A 64 -5.83 -13.67 0.89
N GLN A 65 -6.08 -13.61 -0.42
CA GLN A 65 -6.73 -12.45 -1.03
C GLN A 65 -8.20 -12.37 -0.60
N VAL A 66 -8.81 -11.22 -0.75
CA VAL A 66 -10.26 -11.07 -0.62
C VAL A 66 -10.92 -11.90 -1.72
N SER A 67 -11.86 -12.75 -1.34
CA SER A 67 -12.59 -13.63 -2.26
C SER A 67 -13.69 -12.88 -3.02
N VAL A 68 -14.18 -13.47 -4.11
CA VAL A 68 -15.33 -12.94 -4.86
C VAL A 68 -16.55 -12.77 -3.95
N GLY A 69 -16.84 -13.77 -3.10
CA GLY A 69 -18.00 -13.73 -2.19
C GLY A 69 -17.91 -12.62 -1.16
N GLU A 70 -16.73 -12.38 -0.59
CA GLU A 70 -16.50 -11.29 0.37
C GLU A 70 -16.68 -9.91 -0.28
N TYR A 71 -16.27 -9.74 -1.54
CA TYR A 71 -16.54 -8.51 -2.28
C TYR A 71 -18.03 -8.33 -2.59
N GLU A 72 -18.75 -9.41 -2.97
CA GLU A 72 -20.18 -9.33 -3.19
C GLU A 72 -20.90 -8.90 -1.90
N GLU A 73 -20.65 -9.56 -0.77
CA GLU A 73 -21.23 -9.23 0.53
C GLU A 73 -20.92 -7.78 0.96
N PHE A 74 -19.71 -7.32 0.66
CA PHE A 74 -19.27 -5.97 1.02
C PHE A 74 -19.95 -4.87 0.20
N TRP A 75 -20.16 -5.08 -1.11
CA TRP A 75 -20.73 -4.05 -1.97
C TRP A 75 -22.24 -4.17 -2.15
N GLU A 76 -22.84 -5.35 -1.96
CA GLU A 76 -24.27 -5.58 -2.17
C GLU A 76 -25.19 -4.55 -1.50
N PRO A 77 -24.96 -4.11 -0.24
CA PRO A 77 -25.78 -3.08 0.38
C PRO A 77 -25.81 -1.76 -0.38
N PHE A 78 -24.67 -1.33 -0.93
CA PHE A 78 -24.58 -0.10 -1.69
C PHE A 78 -25.24 -0.23 -3.06
N VAL A 79 -24.94 -1.31 -3.77
CA VAL A 79 -25.47 -1.58 -5.11
C VAL A 79 -26.97 -1.75 -5.08
N ALA A 80 -27.52 -2.47 -4.09
CA ALA A 80 -28.98 -2.67 -3.93
C ALA A 80 -29.72 -1.35 -3.63
N GLU A 81 -29.06 -0.39 -2.96
CA GLU A 81 -29.59 0.96 -2.72
C GLU A 81 -29.43 1.90 -3.93
N GLY A 82 -28.85 1.45 -5.04
CA GLY A 82 -28.61 2.25 -6.23
C GLY A 82 -27.40 3.20 -6.11
N LYS A 83 -26.51 2.99 -5.13
CA LYS A 83 -25.29 3.78 -4.95
C LYS A 83 -24.15 3.21 -5.77
N ASP A 84 -23.51 4.05 -6.56
CA ASP A 84 -22.29 3.69 -7.28
C ASP A 84 -21.11 3.56 -6.29
N VAL A 85 -20.19 2.64 -6.60
CA VAL A 85 -18.99 2.37 -5.81
C VAL A 85 -17.75 2.55 -6.68
N LEU A 86 -16.79 3.31 -6.19
CA LEU A 86 -15.42 3.37 -6.72
C LEU A 86 -14.51 2.62 -5.75
N HIS A 87 -13.90 1.53 -6.19
CA HIS A 87 -13.05 0.67 -5.36
C HIS A 87 -11.61 0.66 -5.85
N LEU A 88 -10.68 0.95 -4.95
CA LEU A 88 -9.25 0.79 -5.20
C LEU A 88 -8.76 -0.51 -4.60
N THR A 89 -7.98 -1.28 -5.38
CA THR A 89 -7.37 -2.54 -4.94
C THR A 89 -5.86 -2.44 -4.77
N LEU A 90 -5.31 -3.32 -3.96
CA LEU A 90 -3.89 -3.67 -3.97
C LEU A 90 -3.46 -4.06 -5.38
N SER A 91 -2.21 -3.76 -5.76
CA SER A 91 -1.67 -4.04 -7.08
C SER A 91 -1.91 -5.46 -7.57
N SER A 92 -2.41 -5.58 -8.81
CA SER A 92 -2.55 -6.86 -9.52
C SER A 92 -1.20 -7.53 -9.80
N GLY A 93 -0.10 -6.78 -9.75
CA GLY A 93 1.26 -7.30 -9.92
C GLY A 93 1.75 -8.17 -8.76
N ILE A 94 1.07 -8.11 -7.58
CA ILE A 94 1.47 -8.84 -6.36
C ILE A 94 0.33 -9.62 -5.68
N SER A 95 -0.93 -9.42 -6.09
CA SER A 95 -2.11 -10.10 -5.55
C SER A 95 -3.15 -10.36 -6.64
N GLY A 96 -3.90 -11.44 -6.51
CA GLY A 96 -5.06 -11.73 -7.37
C GLY A 96 -6.34 -11.00 -7.00
N THR A 97 -6.30 -10.16 -5.97
CA THR A 97 -7.49 -9.49 -5.39
C THR A 97 -8.24 -8.63 -6.41
N TYR A 98 -7.51 -7.89 -7.28
CA TYR A 98 -8.11 -7.12 -8.37
C TYR A 98 -8.99 -7.98 -9.29
N GLY A 99 -8.52 -9.18 -9.65
CA GLY A 99 -9.30 -10.12 -10.47
C GLY A 99 -10.57 -10.58 -9.76
N SER A 100 -10.50 -10.92 -8.45
CA SER A 100 -11.68 -11.26 -7.64
C SER A 100 -12.67 -10.10 -7.56
N ALA A 101 -12.19 -8.88 -7.35
CA ALA A 101 -12.99 -7.67 -7.31
C ALA A 101 -13.75 -7.42 -8.63
N CYS A 102 -13.07 -7.58 -9.78
CA CYS A 102 -13.70 -7.43 -11.10
C CYS A 102 -14.80 -8.47 -11.34
N VAL A 103 -14.57 -9.73 -10.91
CA VAL A 103 -15.59 -10.79 -11.03
C VAL A 103 -16.82 -10.47 -10.17
N ALA A 104 -16.62 -10.08 -8.91
CA ALA A 104 -17.70 -9.71 -7.99
C ALA A 104 -18.51 -8.52 -8.51
N ALA A 105 -17.84 -7.49 -9.05
CA ALA A 105 -18.48 -6.33 -9.65
C ALA A 105 -19.40 -6.73 -10.82
N GLN A 106 -18.95 -7.65 -11.70
CA GLN A 106 -19.76 -8.16 -12.79
C GLN A 106 -20.97 -8.98 -12.29
N MET A 107 -20.78 -9.85 -11.29
CA MET A 107 -21.86 -10.65 -10.71
C MET A 107 -22.94 -9.77 -10.06
N LEU A 108 -22.53 -8.69 -9.37
CA LEU A 108 -23.49 -7.72 -8.83
C LEU A 108 -24.21 -6.93 -9.92
N ALA A 109 -23.55 -6.55 -11.00
CA ALA A 109 -24.18 -5.88 -12.13
C ALA A 109 -25.25 -6.77 -12.81
N ASP A 110 -24.99 -8.07 -12.92
CA ASP A 110 -25.95 -9.05 -13.48
C ASP A 110 -27.13 -9.27 -12.53
N ARG A 111 -26.89 -9.30 -11.20
CA ARG A 111 -27.91 -9.48 -10.18
C ARG A 111 -28.78 -8.24 -9.97
N TYR A 112 -28.20 -7.05 -10.09
CA TYR A 112 -28.85 -5.75 -9.88
C TYR A 112 -28.73 -4.85 -11.13
N PRO A 113 -29.42 -5.18 -12.25
CA PRO A 113 -29.25 -4.44 -13.53
C PRO A 113 -29.72 -2.98 -13.46
N GLN A 114 -30.50 -2.61 -12.44
CA GLN A 114 -30.96 -1.24 -12.16
C GLN A 114 -30.35 -0.66 -10.88
N GLY A 115 -29.43 -1.40 -10.25
CA GLY A 115 -28.71 -0.98 -9.04
C GLY A 115 -27.54 -0.05 -9.34
N GLY A 116 -26.78 0.29 -8.29
CA GLY A 116 -25.52 0.98 -8.41
C GLY A 116 -24.47 0.14 -9.14
N LYS A 117 -23.46 0.78 -9.69
CA LYS A 117 -22.35 0.13 -10.38
C LYS A 117 -21.10 0.13 -9.51
N VAL A 118 -20.32 -0.93 -9.61
CA VAL A 118 -19.00 -0.99 -8.99
C VAL A 118 -17.93 -0.78 -10.05
N ARG A 119 -17.11 0.27 -9.91
CA ARG A 119 -15.92 0.50 -10.72
C ARG A 119 -14.69 0.15 -9.91
N VAL A 120 -13.93 -0.84 -10.36
CA VAL A 120 -12.71 -1.31 -9.72
C VAL A 120 -11.49 -0.72 -10.42
N ILE A 121 -10.55 -0.19 -9.65
CA ILE A 121 -9.28 0.35 -10.15
C ILE A 121 -8.12 -0.39 -9.48
N ASP A 122 -7.21 -0.90 -10.30
CA ASP A 122 -5.91 -1.39 -9.87
C ASP A 122 -5.00 -0.20 -9.51
N SER A 123 -4.61 -0.10 -8.24
CA SER A 123 -3.74 0.98 -7.79
C SER A 123 -2.31 0.89 -8.33
N LEU A 124 -1.88 -0.28 -8.77
CA LEU A 124 -0.48 -0.61 -9.07
C LEU A 124 0.46 -0.19 -7.92
N GLY A 125 -0.05 -0.26 -6.69
CA GLY A 125 0.60 0.17 -5.46
C GLY A 125 0.36 -0.80 -4.30
N ALA A 126 1.04 -0.57 -3.19
CA ALA A 126 0.95 -1.39 -1.98
C ALA A 126 1.18 -0.57 -0.71
N SER A 127 0.73 -1.09 0.44
CA SER A 127 0.96 -0.46 1.74
C SER A 127 0.49 1.00 1.76
N LEU A 128 1.13 1.86 2.52
CA LEU A 128 0.80 3.30 2.57
C LEU A 128 0.94 4.03 1.23
N GLY A 129 1.62 3.48 0.23
CA GLY A 129 1.60 4.05 -1.12
C GLY A 129 0.24 3.90 -1.79
N PHE A 130 -0.37 2.72 -1.68
CA PHE A 130 -1.78 2.52 -2.03
C PHE A 130 -2.67 3.41 -1.17
N GLY A 131 -2.42 3.49 0.15
CA GLY A 131 -3.13 4.38 1.08
C GLY A 131 -3.02 5.86 0.74
N LEU A 132 -1.87 6.31 0.24
CA LEU A 132 -1.66 7.71 -0.19
C LEU A 132 -2.41 8.02 -1.49
N LEU A 133 -2.43 7.09 -2.44
CA LEU A 133 -3.24 7.24 -3.66
C LEU A 133 -4.74 7.34 -3.31
N LEU A 134 -5.21 6.50 -2.37
CA LEU A 134 -6.58 6.55 -1.84
C LEU A 134 -6.88 7.89 -1.16
N GLU A 135 -5.93 8.44 -0.41
CA GLU A 135 -6.09 9.75 0.24
C GLU A 135 -6.25 10.87 -0.78
N TYR A 136 -5.43 10.90 -1.83
CA TYR A 136 -5.60 11.84 -2.93
C TYR A 136 -6.94 11.65 -3.67
N ALA A 137 -7.35 10.40 -3.90
CA ALA A 137 -8.66 10.11 -4.50
C ALA A 137 -9.81 10.63 -3.62
N ALA A 138 -9.68 10.51 -2.30
CA ALA A 138 -10.64 11.06 -1.36
C ALA A 138 -10.65 12.59 -1.37
N ASP A 139 -9.49 13.26 -1.53
CA ASP A 139 -9.44 14.71 -1.67
C ASP A 139 -10.16 15.19 -2.95
N VAL A 140 -9.97 14.48 -4.06
CA VAL A 140 -10.67 14.73 -5.34
C VAL A 140 -12.18 14.55 -5.17
N ARG A 141 -12.64 13.43 -4.60
CA ARG A 141 -14.05 13.18 -4.28
C ARG A 141 -14.65 14.28 -3.41
N ASP A 142 -13.93 14.66 -2.33
CA ASP A 142 -14.42 15.61 -1.33
C ASP A 142 -14.43 17.06 -1.87
N SER A 143 -13.69 17.33 -2.95
CA SER A 143 -13.81 18.60 -3.71
C SER A 143 -15.09 18.69 -4.56
N GLY A 144 -15.89 17.62 -4.61
CA GLY A 144 -17.16 17.56 -5.34
C GLY A 144 -17.08 16.88 -6.71
N ALA A 145 -15.95 16.22 -7.03
CA ALA A 145 -15.80 15.47 -8.27
C ALA A 145 -16.73 14.25 -8.32
N SER A 146 -17.21 13.94 -9.50
CA SER A 146 -17.97 12.72 -9.78
C SER A 146 -17.11 11.44 -9.67
N LEU A 147 -17.76 10.28 -9.69
CA LEU A 147 -17.07 8.99 -9.75
C LEU A 147 -16.13 8.91 -10.96
N ASP A 148 -16.60 9.32 -12.14
CA ASP A 148 -15.81 9.24 -13.37
C ASP A 148 -14.61 10.18 -13.34
N GLU A 149 -14.76 11.41 -12.83
CA GLU A 149 -13.67 12.37 -12.66
C GLU A 149 -12.63 11.89 -11.65
N THR A 150 -13.09 11.33 -10.50
CA THR A 150 -12.20 10.77 -9.48
C THR A 150 -11.43 9.56 -10.03
N ALA A 151 -12.12 8.67 -10.73
CA ALA A 151 -11.51 7.50 -11.36
C ALA A 151 -10.50 7.89 -12.45
N ALA A 152 -10.83 8.88 -13.28
CA ALA A 152 -9.91 9.41 -14.30
C ALA A 152 -8.65 10.00 -13.66
N TRP A 153 -8.80 10.77 -12.58
CA TRP A 153 -7.68 11.31 -11.82
C TRP A 153 -6.75 10.21 -11.30
N ILE A 154 -7.33 9.13 -10.71
CA ILE A 154 -6.53 8.00 -10.20
C ILE A 154 -5.76 7.34 -11.34
N GLU A 155 -6.41 7.04 -12.47
CA GLU A 155 -5.78 6.40 -13.62
C GLU A 155 -4.64 7.23 -14.20
N GLU A 156 -4.78 8.55 -14.22
CA GLU A 156 -3.76 9.47 -14.71
C GLU A 156 -2.55 9.53 -13.76
N HIS A 157 -2.77 9.50 -12.44
CA HIS A 157 -1.74 9.82 -11.44
C HIS A 157 -1.15 8.61 -10.71
N LYS A 158 -1.76 7.42 -10.78
CA LYS A 158 -1.31 6.22 -10.03
C LYS A 158 0.14 5.85 -10.28
N LEU A 159 0.67 6.10 -11.47
CA LEU A 159 2.07 5.87 -11.80
C LEU A 159 3.00 7.01 -11.38
N ASN A 160 2.47 8.17 -11.00
CA ASN A 160 3.25 9.25 -10.42
C ASN A 160 3.49 9.06 -8.91
N LEU A 161 2.78 8.14 -8.27
CA LEU A 161 2.98 7.83 -6.87
C LEU A 161 4.11 6.82 -6.72
N HIS A 162 5.23 7.27 -6.18
CA HIS A 162 6.44 6.48 -5.97
C HIS A 162 6.33 5.62 -4.72
N HIS A 163 6.93 4.43 -4.81
CA HIS A 163 7.06 3.44 -3.74
C HIS A 163 8.52 3.02 -3.68
N TRP A 164 9.30 3.54 -2.75
CA TRP A 164 10.68 3.14 -2.54
C TRP A 164 10.83 2.48 -1.18
N PHE A 165 11.52 1.37 -1.11
CA PHE A 165 11.68 0.66 0.15
C PHE A 165 13.00 -0.11 0.19
N PHE A 166 13.54 -0.28 1.40
CA PHE A 166 14.60 -1.23 1.65
C PHE A 166 14.19 -2.18 2.78
N SER A 167 14.83 -3.35 2.83
CA SER A 167 14.69 -4.29 3.94
C SER A 167 16.05 -4.83 4.35
N THR A 168 16.17 -5.13 5.64
CA THR A 168 17.38 -5.77 6.18
C THR A 168 17.33 -7.30 6.04
N ASP A 169 16.14 -7.87 5.76
CA ASP A 169 15.93 -9.30 5.52
C ASP A 169 14.87 -9.50 4.44
N LEU A 170 15.19 -10.28 3.41
CA LEU A 170 14.28 -10.61 2.31
C LEU A 170 13.63 -11.99 2.45
N SER A 171 13.82 -12.69 3.56
CA SER A 171 13.33 -14.06 3.75
C SER A 171 11.81 -14.15 3.65
N SER A 172 11.08 -13.18 4.22
CA SER A 172 9.62 -13.12 4.15
C SER A 172 9.12 -12.82 2.75
N TYR A 173 9.77 -11.91 2.02
CA TYR A 173 9.46 -11.60 0.62
C TYR A 173 9.58 -12.82 -0.30
N LEU A 174 10.68 -13.59 -0.12
CA LEU A 174 10.94 -14.84 -0.85
C LEU A 174 9.89 -15.90 -0.58
N ARG A 175 9.67 -16.16 0.72
CA ARG A 175 8.70 -17.14 1.16
C ARG A 175 7.29 -16.80 0.66
N GLY A 176 6.95 -15.52 0.67
CA GLY A 176 5.69 -15.01 0.13
C GLY A 176 5.60 -15.05 -1.39
N GLY A 177 6.71 -15.28 -2.11
CA GLY A 177 6.73 -15.33 -3.57
C GLY A 177 6.51 -13.99 -4.29
N ARG A 178 6.64 -12.85 -3.59
CA ARG A 178 6.47 -11.51 -4.18
C ARG A 178 7.76 -10.95 -4.76
N ILE A 179 8.89 -11.58 -4.48
CA ILE A 179 10.15 -11.39 -5.23
C ILE A 179 10.65 -12.74 -5.73
N SER A 180 11.36 -12.73 -6.87
CA SER A 180 11.94 -13.95 -7.42
C SER A 180 13.17 -14.40 -6.62
N ALA A 181 13.48 -15.71 -6.67
CA ALA A 181 14.71 -16.25 -6.06
C ALA A 181 15.98 -15.57 -6.63
N ALA A 182 15.98 -15.20 -7.91
CA ALA A 182 17.08 -14.48 -8.54
C ALA A 182 17.25 -13.06 -7.96
N SER A 183 16.13 -12.37 -7.69
CA SER A 183 16.14 -11.06 -7.01
C SER A 183 16.60 -11.16 -5.56
N ALA A 184 16.29 -12.26 -4.89
CA ALA A 184 16.61 -12.47 -3.48
C ALA A 184 18.03 -12.97 -3.22
N ILE A 185 18.67 -13.68 -4.16
CA ILE A 185 20.11 -14.01 -4.07
C ILE A 185 20.93 -12.73 -3.87
N ILE A 186 20.41 -11.59 -4.31
CA ILE A 186 21.00 -10.28 -4.08
C ILE A 186 20.98 -9.88 -2.60
N GLY A 187 19.97 -10.26 -1.82
CA GLY A 187 19.79 -9.86 -0.42
C GLY A 187 20.24 -10.88 0.63
N THR A 188 20.45 -12.14 0.26
CA THR A 188 20.95 -13.20 1.18
C THR A 188 22.47 -13.15 1.44
N ALA A 189 23.23 -12.38 0.64
CA ALA A 189 24.62 -12.10 0.95
C ALA A 189 24.71 -11.20 2.19
N LEU A 190 25.46 -11.60 3.19
CA LEU A 190 25.62 -10.91 4.48
C LEU A 190 25.75 -9.38 4.31
N LYS A 191 24.85 -8.62 4.97
CA LYS A 191 24.85 -7.15 5.05
C LYS A 191 24.43 -6.40 3.77
N ILE A 192 23.63 -6.99 2.87
CA ILE A 192 23.03 -6.23 1.77
C ILE A 192 21.60 -5.79 2.18
N CYS A 193 21.32 -4.50 2.08
CA CYS A 193 20.00 -3.91 2.21
C CYS A 193 19.60 -3.40 0.81
N PRO A 194 18.92 -4.20 -0.02
CA PRO A 194 18.56 -3.76 -1.36
C PRO A 194 17.57 -2.61 -1.30
N LEU A 195 17.79 -1.58 -2.12
CA LEU A 195 16.80 -0.57 -2.42
C LEU A 195 15.90 -1.12 -3.53
N MET A 196 14.62 -1.12 -3.29
CA MET A 196 13.58 -1.68 -4.15
C MET A 196 12.48 -0.66 -4.42
N THR A 197 11.71 -0.90 -5.47
CA THR A 197 10.53 -0.10 -5.82
C THR A 197 9.37 -1.01 -6.21
N VAL A 198 8.17 -0.43 -6.27
CA VAL A 198 7.07 -0.98 -7.05
C VAL A 198 7.17 -0.35 -8.45
N ASP A 199 7.36 -1.17 -9.48
CA ASP A 199 7.53 -0.73 -10.87
C ASP A 199 6.21 -0.28 -11.54
N CYS A 200 6.26 0.05 -12.82
CA CYS A 200 5.07 0.50 -13.55
C CYS A 200 4.04 -0.61 -13.80
N GLU A 201 4.41 -1.88 -13.65
CA GLU A 201 3.49 -3.03 -13.67
C GLU A 201 2.95 -3.38 -12.27
N GLY A 202 3.29 -2.61 -11.25
CA GLY A 202 2.87 -2.86 -9.86
C GLY A 202 3.58 -4.03 -9.18
N LYS A 203 4.75 -4.45 -9.70
CA LYS A 203 5.57 -5.55 -9.15
C LYS A 203 6.71 -5.01 -8.28
N LEU A 204 7.17 -5.84 -7.33
CA LEU A 204 8.33 -5.48 -6.51
C LEU A 204 9.62 -5.71 -7.32
N SER A 205 10.35 -4.63 -7.58
CA SER A 205 11.56 -4.63 -8.40
C SER A 205 12.78 -4.13 -7.63
N PRO A 206 13.87 -4.90 -7.54
CA PRO A 206 15.14 -4.44 -6.97
C PRO A 206 15.81 -3.43 -7.92
N ARG A 207 16.29 -2.32 -7.36
CA ARG A 207 16.97 -1.27 -8.12
C ARG A 207 18.44 -1.17 -7.81
N GLU A 208 18.82 -1.20 -6.53
CA GLU A 208 20.21 -1.06 -6.12
C GLU A 208 20.59 -2.04 -5.01
N LYS A 209 21.82 -2.60 -5.12
CA LYS A 209 22.46 -3.42 -4.09
C LYS A 209 23.24 -2.55 -3.13
N ILE A 210 22.62 -2.19 -2.01
CA ILE A 210 23.27 -1.33 -1.02
C ILE A 210 23.89 -2.17 0.07
N ARG A 211 25.14 -1.87 0.40
CA ARG A 211 25.80 -2.46 1.57
C ARG A 211 25.55 -1.57 2.78
N THR A 212 25.05 -2.12 3.84
CA THR A 212 24.74 -1.49 5.13
C THR A 212 23.43 -0.68 5.15
N LYS A 213 22.71 -0.83 6.25
CA LYS A 213 21.47 -0.10 6.52
C LYS A 213 21.66 1.43 6.51
N LYS A 214 22.75 1.92 7.12
CA LYS A 214 23.09 3.36 7.13
C LYS A 214 23.15 3.95 5.72
N ARG A 215 23.75 3.21 4.77
CA ARG A 215 23.81 3.67 3.38
C ARG A 215 22.44 3.58 2.71
N ALA A 216 21.62 2.55 2.98
CA ALA A 216 20.28 2.44 2.44
C ALA A 216 19.39 3.62 2.87
N ILE A 217 19.47 4.05 4.14
CA ILE A 217 18.80 5.25 4.66
C ILE A 217 19.19 6.48 3.83
N SER A 218 20.47 6.72 3.60
CA SER A 218 20.94 7.87 2.82
C SER A 218 20.54 7.81 1.35
N GLU A 219 20.62 6.62 0.72
CA GLU A 219 20.25 6.47 -0.69
C GLU A 219 18.75 6.61 -0.90
N MET A 220 17.90 6.18 0.05
CA MET A 220 16.45 6.38 -0.04
C MET A 220 16.09 7.88 -0.07
N ALA A 221 16.70 8.72 0.78
CA ALA A 221 16.46 10.16 0.74
C ALA A 221 16.95 10.79 -0.58
N LYS A 222 18.10 10.37 -1.12
CA LYS A 222 18.59 10.82 -2.43
C LYS A 222 17.67 10.38 -3.57
N THR A 223 17.13 9.17 -3.49
CA THR A 223 16.19 8.64 -4.48
C THR A 223 14.93 9.48 -4.52
N MET A 224 14.40 9.91 -3.36
CA MET A 224 13.29 10.87 -3.35
C MET A 224 13.65 12.14 -4.14
N MET A 225 14.81 12.74 -3.86
CA MET A 225 15.24 13.97 -4.55
C MET A 225 15.44 13.81 -6.05
N ALA A 226 15.72 12.59 -6.52
CA ALA A 226 15.86 12.30 -7.95
C ALA A 226 14.52 12.20 -8.69
N HIS A 227 13.43 11.93 -7.99
CA HIS A 227 12.12 11.63 -8.60
C HIS A 227 10.99 12.56 -8.16
N VAL A 228 11.13 13.24 -7.01
CA VAL A 228 10.05 14.07 -6.46
C VAL A 228 9.72 15.25 -7.38
N LEU A 229 8.42 15.57 -7.49
CA LEU A 229 7.98 16.78 -8.21
C LEU A 229 8.55 18.03 -7.52
N ASP A 230 8.86 19.05 -8.30
CA ASP A 230 9.35 20.36 -7.83
C ASP A 230 10.64 20.30 -6.96
N GLY A 231 11.32 19.14 -6.86
CA GLY A 231 12.58 19.00 -6.14
C GLY A 231 12.50 19.46 -4.68
N ALA A 232 13.38 20.41 -4.29
CA ALA A 232 13.43 20.95 -2.92
C ALA A 232 12.19 21.81 -2.53
N ASP A 233 11.41 22.24 -3.51
CA ASP A 233 10.18 23.02 -3.30
C ASP A 233 8.92 22.15 -3.16
N TYR A 234 9.08 20.82 -3.15
CA TYR A 234 7.98 19.88 -3.01
C TYR A 234 7.15 20.17 -1.76
N SER A 235 5.85 20.37 -1.95
CA SER A 235 4.87 20.67 -0.90
C SER A 235 3.73 19.65 -0.81
N GLY A 236 3.80 18.58 -1.60
CA GLY A 236 2.83 17.49 -1.59
C GLY A 236 2.95 16.59 -0.35
N LYS A 237 2.12 15.57 -0.28
CA LYS A 237 2.13 14.62 0.83
C LYS A 237 3.32 13.67 0.71
N CYS A 238 3.96 13.39 1.83
CA CYS A 238 5.03 12.41 1.97
C CYS A 238 4.73 11.52 3.17
N ILE A 239 4.65 10.22 2.95
CA ILE A 239 4.29 9.25 4.00
C ILE A 239 5.32 8.13 3.99
N MET A 240 5.59 7.58 5.17
CA MET A 240 6.48 6.44 5.35
C MET A 240 5.81 5.32 6.14
N SER A 241 6.20 4.10 5.86
CA SER A 241 5.85 2.95 6.69
C SER A 241 7.08 2.16 7.11
N HIS A 242 6.96 1.44 8.24
CA HIS A 242 8.02 0.58 8.73
C HIS A 242 7.48 -0.72 9.34
N SER A 243 8.33 -1.75 9.39
CA SER A 243 8.05 -3.00 10.08
C SER A 243 9.03 -3.17 11.25
N ALA A 244 8.57 -2.79 12.47
CA ALA A 244 9.35 -2.85 13.72
C ALA A 244 10.76 -2.19 13.64
N CYS A 245 10.89 -1.09 12.90
CA CYS A 245 12.14 -0.34 12.76
C CYS A 245 11.91 1.18 12.60
N ARG A 246 11.08 1.75 13.48
CA ARG A 246 10.67 3.16 13.44
C ARG A 246 11.83 4.14 13.39
N GLU A 247 12.87 3.90 14.18
CA GLU A 247 14.08 4.75 14.23
C GLU A 247 14.75 4.87 12.84
N ASP A 248 14.72 3.80 12.03
CA ASP A 248 15.28 3.82 10.68
C ASP A 248 14.43 4.69 9.73
N ALA A 249 13.10 4.65 9.87
CA ALA A 249 12.19 5.51 9.12
C ALA A 249 12.36 6.98 9.52
N GLU A 250 12.46 7.27 10.81
CA GLU A 250 12.74 8.63 11.33
C GLU A 250 14.08 9.17 10.83
N ALA A 251 15.11 8.31 10.72
CA ALA A 251 16.40 8.72 10.16
C ALA A 251 16.30 9.08 8.66
N VAL A 252 15.48 8.37 7.88
CA VAL A 252 15.20 8.75 6.47
C VAL A 252 14.42 10.05 6.41
N ALA A 253 13.37 10.19 7.22
CA ALA A 253 12.55 11.41 7.27
C ALA A 253 13.37 12.65 7.60
N ALA A 254 14.29 12.56 8.58
CA ALA A 254 15.19 13.66 8.94
C ALA A 254 16.05 14.13 7.76
N LEU A 255 16.60 13.17 6.97
CA LEU A 255 17.42 13.50 5.80
C LEU A 255 16.58 14.13 4.66
N ILE A 256 15.31 13.76 4.53
CA ILE A 256 14.38 14.35 3.58
C ILE A 256 14.01 15.77 4.01
N GLU A 257 13.69 15.99 5.28
CA GLU A 257 13.32 17.28 5.84
C GLU A 257 14.46 18.34 5.76
N GLU A 258 15.73 17.88 5.81
CA GLU A 258 16.89 18.72 5.56
C GLU A 258 16.94 19.23 4.11
N GLN A 259 16.48 18.44 3.13
CA GLN A 259 16.53 18.75 1.71
C GLN A 259 15.25 19.41 1.18
N VAL A 260 14.10 19.12 1.82
CA VAL A 260 12.76 19.63 1.47
C VAL A 260 12.14 20.31 2.69
N PRO A 261 12.46 21.58 2.96
CA PRO A 261 12.00 22.29 4.16
C PRO A 261 10.48 22.35 4.31
N GLN A 262 9.73 22.27 3.22
CA GLN A 262 8.27 22.25 3.19
C GLN A 262 7.68 21.03 3.91
N LEU A 263 8.44 19.92 3.98
CA LEU A 263 8.02 18.68 4.64
C LEU A 263 8.36 18.63 6.13
N LYS A 264 9.08 19.63 6.67
CA LYS A 264 9.53 19.62 8.05
C LYS A 264 8.38 19.42 9.04
N GLY A 265 8.43 18.32 9.81
CA GLY A 265 7.40 17.92 10.78
C GLY A 265 6.07 17.48 10.17
N LYS A 266 6.03 17.20 8.87
CA LYS A 266 4.82 16.80 8.14
C LYS A 266 4.90 15.38 7.57
N ILE A 267 6.05 14.72 7.62
CA ILE A 267 6.20 13.34 7.15
C ILE A 267 5.51 12.43 8.15
N GLU A 268 4.42 11.80 7.71
CA GLU A 268 3.70 10.81 8.50
C GLU A 268 4.46 9.48 8.48
N ILE A 269 4.61 8.82 9.64
CA ILE A 269 5.30 7.52 9.78
C ILE A 269 4.40 6.55 10.53
N ASN A 270 3.95 5.49 9.86
CA ASN A 270 3.07 4.47 10.40
C ASN A 270 3.68 3.07 10.33
N ASP A 271 3.07 2.13 11.07
CA ASP A 271 3.39 0.71 10.94
C ASP A 271 2.86 0.13 9.62
N ILE A 272 3.59 -0.83 9.05
CA ILE A 272 3.11 -1.68 7.96
C ILE A 272 2.04 -2.63 8.52
N GLY A 273 0.89 -2.75 7.86
CA GLY A 273 -0.22 -3.61 8.27
C GLY A 273 0.11 -5.11 8.28
N THR A 274 -0.75 -5.93 8.90
CA THR A 274 -0.49 -7.37 9.09
C THR A 274 -0.43 -8.13 7.78
N LEU A 275 -1.24 -7.76 6.76
CA LEU A 275 -1.17 -8.36 5.43
C LEU A 275 0.19 -8.14 4.78
N ILE A 276 0.58 -6.89 4.62
CA ILE A 276 1.85 -6.51 3.99
C ILE A 276 3.03 -6.99 4.84
N GLY A 277 2.93 -6.85 6.17
CA GLY A 277 3.91 -7.33 7.15
C GLY A 277 4.20 -8.82 7.08
N SER A 278 3.19 -9.64 6.73
CA SER A 278 3.35 -11.08 6.50
C SER A 278 4.35 -11.40 5.37
N HIS A 279 4.45 -10.52 4.38
CA HIS A 279 5.36 -10.65 3.23
C HIS A 279 6.67 -9.89 3.41
N THR A 280 6.67 -8.80 4.17
CA THR A 280 7.88 -7.99 4.37
C THR A 280 8.73 -8.48 5.53
N GLY A 281 8.10 -9.02 6.57
CA GLY A 281 8.77 -9.29 7.84
C GLY A 281 9.29 -8.02 8.51
N PRO A 282 9.97 -8.13 9.66
CA PRO A 282 10.56 -6.98 10.34
C PRO A 282 11.76 -6.41 9.58
N GLY A 283 12.03 -5.10 9.75
CA GLY A 283 13.22 -4.41 9.21
C GLY A 283 13.04 -3.79 7.83
N THR A 284 11.80 -3.60 7.36
CA THR A 284 11.47 -2.83 6.15
C THR A 284 11.15 -1.39 6.48
N VAL A 285 11.69 -0.46 5.70
CA VAL A 285 11.30 0.95 5.66
C VAL A 285 10.83 1.27 4.26
N ALA A 286 9.67 1.89 4.12
CA ALA A 286 9.12 2.32 2.84
C ALA A 286 8.75 3.80 2.84
N LEU A 287 8.91 4.44 1.68
CA LEU A 287 8.72 5.88 1.44
C LEU A 287 7.80 6.07 0.24
N PHE A 288 6.82 6.96 0.37
CA PHE A 288 5.80 7.23 -0.62
C PHE A 288 5.62 8.73 -0.83
N PHE A 289 5.60 9.17 -2.09
CA PHE A 289 5.47 10.57 -2.49
C PHE A 289 5.04 10.68 -3.96
N MET A 290 4.57 11.86 -4.35
CA MET A 290 4.28 12.15 -5.77
C MET A 290 5.56 12.59 -6.49
N GLY A 291 5.83 11.97 -7.64
CA GLY A 291 7.03 12.20 -8.42
C GLY A 291 6.78 12.17 -9.93
N ASP A 292 7.87 12.05 -10.69
CA ASP A 292 7.79 11.74 -12.10
C ASP A 292 7.09 10.39 -12.34
N LYS A 293 6.80 10.07 -13.58
CA LYS A 293 6.08 8.82 -13.87
C LYS A 293 7.01 7.62 -13.68
N ARG A 294 6.58 6.64 -12.86
CA ARG A 294 7.31 5.37 -12.69
C ARG A 294 7.47 4.68 -14.04
N VAL A 295 8.70 4.27 -14.32
CA VAL A 295 9.12 3.47 -15.48
C VAL A 295 9.70 2.14 -15.01
N ASP A 296 10.02 1.23 -15.93
CA ASP A 296 10.63 -0.08 -15.62
C ASP A 296 12.01 0.02 -14.98
#